data_4cd95f6faf23e429443e25ce9339c1bf
#
_entry.id   4cd95f6faf23e429443e25ce9339c1bf
#
_cell.length_a   1.000
_cell.length_b   1.000
_cell.length_c   1.000
_cell.angle_alpha   90.00
_cell.angle_beta   90.00
_cell.angle_gamma   90.00
#
_symmetry.space_group_name_H-M   'P 1'
#
loop_
_entity.id
_entity.type
_entity.pdbx_description
1 polymer ?
#
loop_
_entity_poly.entity_id
_entity_poly.type
_entity_poly.pdbx_seq_one_letter_code
_entity_poly.pdbx_strand_id
1 'polypeptide(L)'
;MILKAIIDDQAYELNVPDALLEQARPFFDQLDRDMDGGWQMSREWVASPDRLQRCQIVADRLLTSITQGNQATALLMAAYIALRMPGAVGVDIDAAGEMQNTELLYA
;
A
#
# COMPACT_ATOMS: atom_id res chain seq x y z
N MET A 1 10.50 -3.77 10.50
CA MET A 1 9.78 -2.54 10.84
C MET A 1 8.29 -2.81 10.98
N ILE A 2 7.57 -1.98 11.69
CA ILE A 2 6.13 -2.13 11.86
C ILE A 2 5.43 -1.01 11.08
N LEU A 3 4.49 -1.37 10.22
CA LEU A 3 3.60 -0.45 9.55
C LEU A 3 2.18 -0.70 10.06
N LYS A 4 1.50 0.37 10.49
CA LYS A 4 0.12 0.26 10.96
C LYS A 4 -0.85 0.51 9.81
N ALA A 5 -1.79 -0.39 9.61
CA ALA A 5 -2.91 -0.17 8.71
C ALA A 5 -4.15 0.12 9.53
N ILE A 6 -4.77 1.26 9.31
CA ILE A 6 -6.00 1.64 9.99
C ILE A 6 -7.16 1.48 9.01
N ILE A 7 -8.13 0.65 9.40
CA ILE A 7 -9.31 0.34 8.59
C ILE A 7 -10.52 0.45 9.51
N ASP A 8 -11.43 1.37 9.22
CA ASP A 8 -12.64 1.61 10.03
C ASP A 8 -12.31 1.77 11.52
N ASP A 9 -11.33 2.62 11.82
CA ASP A 9 -10.84 2.93 13.17
C ASP A 9 -10.16 1.76 13.90
N GLN A 10 -9.96 0.62 13.24
CA GLN A 10 -9.20 -0.50 13.78
C GLN A 10 -7.77 -0.49 13.24
N ALA A 11 -6.80 -0.64 14.13
CA ALA A 11 -5.39 -0.67 13.75
C ALA A 11 -4.90 -2.11 13.65
N TYR A 12 -4.26 -2.42 12.50
CA TYR A 12 -3.60 -3.70 12.26
C TYR A 12 -2.10 -3.44 12.16
N GLU A 13 -1.32 -4.11 13.00
CA GLU A 13 0.13 -3.98 12.95
C GLU A 13 0.71 -5.01 11.99
N LEU A 14 1.46 -4.52 10.99
CA LEU A 14 2.13 -5.37 10.02
C LEU A 14 3.62 -5.32 10.29
N ASN A 15 4.16 -6.43 10.77
CA ASN A 15 5.60 -6.53 11.04
C ASN A 15 6.30 -6.96 9.75
N VAL A 16 6.95 -6.00 9.09
CA VAL A 16 7.62 -6.21 7.82
C VAL A 16 9.08 -6.57 8.10
N PRO A 17 9.53 -7.81 7.79
CA PRO A 17 10.93 -8.17 7.95
C PRO A 17 11.83 -7.31 7.07
N ASP A 18 12.98 -6.87 7.61
CA ASP A 18 13.92 -6.06 6.83
C ASP A 18 14.40 -6.77 5.57
N ALA A 19 14.59 -8.08 5.65
CA ALA A 19 14.99 -8.88 4.49
C ALA A 19 13.98 -8.80 3.35
N LEU A 20 12.69 -8.66 3.66
CA LEU A 20 11.64 -8.57 2.64
C LEU A 20 11.79 -7.31 1.79
N LEU A 21 12.23 -6.20 2.38
CA LEU A 21 12.43 -4.95 1.68
C LEU A 21 13.46 -5.08 0.54
N GLU A 22 14.48 -5.91 0.74
CA GLU A 22 15.50 -6.17 -0.29
C GLU A 22 15.08 -7.28 -1.25
N GLN A 23 14.57 -8.38 -0.72
CA GLN A 23 14.27 -9.57 -1.53
C GLN A 23 13.09 -9.37 -2.46
N ALA A 24 12.15 -8.49 -2.11
CA ALA A 24 10.97 -8.25 -2.91
C ALA A 24 11.11 -7.08 -3.90
N ARG A 25 12.29 -6.47 -4.04
CA ARG A 25 12.49 -5.35 -4.97
C ARG A 25 12.05 -5.66 -6.41
N PRO A 26 12.36 -6.82 -6.98
CA PRO A 26 11.86 -7.13 -8.33
C PRO A 26 10.34 -7.13 -8.42
N PHE A 27 9.67 -7.59 -7.37
CA PHE A 27 8.21 -7.56 -7.27
C PHE A 27 7.69 -6.11 -7.19
N PHE A 28 8.34 -5.26 -6.40
CA PHE A 28 7.97 -3.84 -6.30
C PHE A 28 8.16 -3.11 -7.62
N ASP A 29 9.26 -3.41 -8.33
CA ASP A 29 9.51 -2.83 -9.65
C ASP A 29 8.44 -3.27 -10.66
N GLN A 30 7.96 -4.50 -10.56
CA GLN A 30 6.87 -4.99 -11.41
C GLN A 30 5.56 -4.26 -11.09
N LEU A 31 5.26 -4.02 -9.82
CA LEU A 31 4.10 -3.22 -9.44
C LEU A 31 4.17 -1.82 -10.07
N ASP A 32 5.34 -1.19 -10.02
CA ASP A 32 5.52 0.13 -10.63
C ASP A 32 5.32 0.09 -12.14
N ARG A 33 5.85 -0.92 -12.82
CA ARG A 33 5.62 -1.09 -14.26
C ARG A 33 4.16 -1.28 -14.60
N ASP A 34 3.44 -2.04 -13.77
CA ASP A 34 2.00 -2.25 -13.96
C ASP A 34 1.22 -0.93 -13.83
N MET A 35 1.68 -0.03 -12.95
CA MET A 35 1.03 1.27 -12.74
C MET A 35 1.49 2.34 -13.73
N ASP A 36 2.63 2.16 -14.41
CA ASP A 36 3.16 3.14 -15.36
C ASP A 36 2.21 3.41 -16.53
N GLY A 37 1.40 2.41 -16.92
CA GLY A 37 0.43 2.54 -18.00
C GLY A 37 -0.89 3.17 -17.60
N GLY A 38 -1.00 3.64 -16.37
CA GLY A 38 -2.22 4.22 -15.83
C GLY A 38 -2.99 3.22 -14.96
N TRP A 39 -3.88 3.75 -14.15
CA TRP A 39 -4.66 2.96 -13.22
C TRP A 39 -6.03 3.57 -12.98
N GLN A 40 -7.04 2.73 -12.90
CA GLN A 40 -8.37 3.17 -12.50
C GLN A 40 -8.40 3.30 -10.98
N MET A 41 -8.33 4.55 -10.50
CA MET A 41 -8.42 4.85 -9.08
C MET A 41 -9.87 5.18 -8.73
N SER A 42 -10.59 4.16 -8.30
CA SER A 42 -12.02 4.27 -8.00
C SER A 42 -12.80 4.72 -9.23
N ARG A 43 -13.27 5.96 -9.29
CA ARG A 43 -14.04 6.49 -10.42
C ARG A 43 -13.20 7.27 -11.43
N GLU A 44 -11.92 7.47 -11.13
CA GLU A 44 -11.05 8.31 -11.94
C GLU A 44 -9.95 7.49 -12.58
N TRP A 45 -9.77 7.66 -13.88
CA TRP A 45 -8.61 7.12 -14.58
C TRP A 45 -7.42 8.07 -14.41
N VAL A 46 -6.32 7.55 -13.87
CA VAL A 46 -5.07 8.30 -13.67
C VAL A 46 -4.03 7.75 -14.64
N ALA A 47 -3.67 8.55 -15.64
CA ALA A 47 -2.80 8.09 -16.73
C ALA A 47 -1.36 7.82 -16.25
N SER A 48 -0.89 8.55 -15.24
CA SER A 48 0.47 8.42 -14.73
C SER A 48 0.48 8.63 -13.22
N PRO A 49 0.13 7.59 -12.43
CA PRO A 49 0.09 7.74 -10.99
C PRO A 49 1.43 8.19 -10.42
N ASP A 50 1.41 9.19 -9.55
CA ASP A 50 2.59 9.63 -8.82
C ASP A 50 2.88 8.70 -7.64
N ARG A 51 3.93 9.00 -6.87
CA ARG A 51 4.35 8.16 -5.76
C ARG A 51 3.24 7.97 -4.72
N LEU A 52 2.57 9.04 -4.33
CA LEU A 52 1.47 8.97 -3.37
C LEU A 52 0.31 8.14 -3.92
N GLN A 53 -0.08 8.39 -5.16
CA GLN A 53 -1.18 7.67 -5.79
C GLN A 53 -0.87 6.17 -5.90
N ARG A 54 0.38 5.81 -6.21
CA ARG A 54 0.80 4.41 -6.25
C ARG A 54 0.69 3.75 -4.88
N CYS A 55 1.04 4.47 -3.83
CA CYS A 55 0.87 3.96 -2.47
C CYS A 55 -0.61 3.83 -2.10
N GLN A 56 -1.47 4.71 -2.57
CA GLN A 56 -2.92 4.58 -2.38
C GLN A 56 -3.49 3.35 -3.09
N ILE A 57 -3.03 3.07 -4.31
CA ILE A 57 -3.41 1.87 -5.06
C ILE A 57 -2.97 0.61 -4.31
N VAL A 58 -1.72 0.58 -3.85
CA VAL A 58 -1.17 -0.55 -3.10
C VAL A 58 -1.88 -0.71 -1.75
N ALA A 59 -2.24 0.39 -1.11
CA ALA A 59 -3.02 0.36 0.14
C ALA A 59 -4.40 -0.29 -0.07
N ASP A 60 -5.03 -0.09 -1.21
CA ASP A 60 -6.29 -0.76 -1.54
C ASP A 60 -6.09 -2.28 -1.64
N ARG A 61 -4.98 -2.71 -2.25
CA ARG A 61 -4.62 -4.13 -2.28
C ARG A 61 -4.29 -4.68 -0.89
N LEU A 62 -3.67 -3.85 -0.05
CA LEU A 62 -3.42 -4.21 1.34
C LEU A 62 -4.74 -4.45 2.08
N LEU A 63 -5.71 -3.58 1.91
CA LEU A 63 -7.05 -3.74 2.48
C LEU A 63 -7.66 -5.09 2.06
N THR A 64 -7.64 -5.38 0.77
CA THR A 64 -8.16 -6.64 0.25
C THR A 64 -7.44 -7.85 0.86
N SER A 65 -6.12 -7.79 0.97
CA SER A 65 -5.31 -8.87 1.53
C SER A 65 -5.63 -9.12 3.00
N ILE A 66 -5.78 -8.05 3.79
CA ILE A 66 -6.16 -8.18 5.21
C ILE A 66 -7.55 -8.78 5.33
N THR A 67 -8.50 -8.30 4.54
CA THR A 67 -9.89 -8.77 4.55
C THR A 67 -9.98 -10.25 4.19
N GLN A 68 -9.15 -10.71 3.26
CA GLN A 68 -9.13 -12.12 2.82
C GLN A 68 -8.25 -13.02 3.69
N GLY A 69 -7.56 -12.46 4.68
CA GLY A 69 -6.66 -13.22 5.52
C GLY A 69 -5.37 -13.64 4.82
N ASN A 70 -4.99 -12.98 3.74
CA ASN A 70 -3.76 -13.28 3.01
C ASN A 70 -2.59 -12.50 3.58
N GLN A 71 -1.97 -13.07 4.62
CA GLN A 71 -0.89 -12.40 5.36
C GLN A 71 0.35 -12.15 4.50
N ALA A 72 0.72 -13.10 3.65
CA ALA A 72 1.91 -12.97 2.81
C ALA A 72 1.78 -11.78 1.85
N THR A 73 0.64 -11.65 1.18
CA THR A 73 0.38 -10.52 0.28
C THR A 73 0.29 -9.21 1.04
N ALA A 74 -0.34 -9.22 2.22
CA ALA A 74 -0.43 -8.03 3.06
C ALA A 74 0.95 -7.49 3.43
N LEU A 75 1.89 -8.36 3.80
CA LEU A 75 3.27 -7.96 4.11
C LEU A 75 3.99 -7.38 2.88
N LEU A 76 3.78 -7.96 1.70
CA LEU A 76 4.35 -7.41 0.46
C LEU A 76 3.83 -6.01 0.15
N MET A 77 2.53 -5.79 0.30
CA MET A 77 1.93 -4.47 0.05
C MET A 77 2.43 -3.45 1.09
N ALA A 78 2.49 -3.83 2.36
CA ALA A 78 3.04 -2.98 3.41
C ALA A 78 4.51 -2.64 3.15
N ALA A 79 5.30 -3.60 2.70
CA ALA A 79 6.71 -3.40 2.37
C ALA A 79 6.89 -2.40 1.22
N TYR A 80 6.05 -2.48 0.19
CA TYR A 80 6.07 -1.51 -0.90
C TYR A 80 5.88 -0.09 -0.39
N ILE A 81 4.86 0.13 0.44
CA ILE A 81 4.55 1.45 1.00
C ILE A 81 5.72 1.95 1.84
N ALA A 82 6.27 1.10 2.71
CA ALA A 82 7.39 1.46 3.56
C ALA A 82 8.63 1.86 2.76
N LEU A 83 8.89 1.16 1.66
CA LEU A 83 10.04 1.43 0.81
C LEU A 83 9.87 2.71 0.00
N ARG A 84 8.69 2.92 -0.58
CA ARG A 84 8.43 4.06 -1.47
C ARG A 84 8.18 5.38 -0.72
N MET A 85 7.72 5.31 0.52
CA MET A 85 7.44 6.48 1.35
C MET A 85 8.21 6.38 2.67
N PRO A 86 9.53 6.62 2.64
CA PRO A 86 10.34 6.56 3.85
C PRO A 86 9.81 7.53 4.91
N GLY A 87 9.76 7.08 6.15
CA GLY A 87 9.23 7.86 7.26
C GLY A 87 7.75 7.61 7.53
N ALA A 88 7.02 6.96 6.63
CA ALA A 88 5.65 6.56 6.90
C ALA A 88 5.63 5.48 7.97
N VAL A 89 4.80 5.67 8.99
CA VAL A 89 4.63 4.71 10.10
C VAL A 89 3.29 3.98 10.00
N GLY A 90 2.41 4.42 9.11
CA GLY A 90 1.12 3.80 8.93
C GLY A 90 0.38 4.33 7.72
N VAL A 91 -0.76 3.76 7.47
CA VAL A 91 -1.66 4.16 6.40
C VAL A 91 -3.09 4.03 6.91
N ASP A 92 -3.86 5.10 6.74
CA ASP A 92 -5.30 5.12 7.04
C ASP A 92 -6.03 4.82 5.73
N ILE A 93 -6.51 3.59 5.60
CA ILE A 93 -7.04 3.08 4.34
C ILE A 93 -8.53 3.38 4.25
N ASP A 94 -8.94 4.05 3.18
CA ASP A 94 -10.35 4.25 2.90
C ASP A 94 -11.01 2.92 2.52
N ALA A 95 -12.04 2.54 3.26
CA ALA A 95 -12.79 1.31 3.03
C ALA A 95 -14.13 1.55 2.33
N ALA A 96 -14.40 2.81 1.95
CA ALA A 96 -15.65 3.19 1.30
C ALA A 96 -15.57 3.22 -0.24
N GLY A 97 -14.44 2.79 -0.81
CA GLY A 97 -14.27 2.69 -2.25
C GLY A 97 -13.61 3.88 -2.92
N GLU A 98 -13.05 4.82 -2.15
CA GLU A 98 -12.34 5.99 -2.68
C GLU A 98 -10.85 5.91 -2.33
N MET A 99 -10.06 5.31 -3.22
CA MET A 99 -8.61 5.12 -2.99
C MET A 99 -7.89 6.42 -2.66
N GLN A 100 -8.31 7.53 -3.26
CA GLN A 100 -7.66 8.84 -3.09
C GLN A 100 -7.91 9.46 -1.72
N ASN A 101 -8.82 8.91 -0.93
CA ASN A 101 -9.03 9.32 0.47
C ASN A 101 -8.11 8.60 1.44
N THR A 102 -7.36 7.60 0.98
CA THR A 102 -6.36 6.91 1.79
C THR A 102 -5.21 7.87 2.10
N GLU A 103 -4.81 7.92 3.38
CA GLU A 103 -3.77 8.84 3.84
C GLU A 103 -2.59 8.06 4.43
N LEU A 104 -1.37 8.54 4.15
CA LEU A 104 -0.18 8.02 4.80
C LEU A 104 0.04 8.76 6.12
N LEU A 105 0.47 8.03 7.14
CA LEU A 105 0.66 8.56 8.48
C LEU A 105 2.14 8.63 8.81
N TYR A 106 2.56 9.74 9.41
CA TYR A 106 3.94 9.98 9.80
C TYR A 106 4.00 10.25 11.29
N ALA A 107 5.14 9.90 11.89
CA ALA A 107 5.35 10.13 13.30
C ALA A 107 5.53 11.63 13.62
#